data_5a51674085268a31296776d3ee15c121
#
_entry.id   5a51674085268a31296776d3ee15c121
#
_cell.length_a   1.000
_cell.length_b   1.000
_cell.length_c   1.000
_cell.angle_alpha   90.00
_cell.angle_beta   90.00
_cell.angle_gamma   90.00
#
_symmetry.space_group_name_H-M   'P 1'
#
loop_
_entity.id
_entity.type
_entity.pdbx_description
1 polymer ?
#
loop_
_entity_poly.entity_id
_entity_poly.type
_entity_poly.pdbx_seq_one_letter_code
_entity_poly.pdbx_strand_id
1 'polypeptide(L)'
;LIEYVELFFSPERVSFIKGNIENLWNVAIEIGKVYSEDALLAAVLWWPLQGNKFMGERETPQSVVKLVNEILQISNDKVADFCSGIGAFLMSAIEKNPESQFYGVEVVTDVKEVAEIRTELISERVKIERKSVLNIKDSLMFDKIFCDYPWGIRTKDSIGNSEELKAIYDVIPEVQKATAGDWVFIINVMNHLNKNGKAVVSVSNGVTWNGGINTAIREKFVKKGFVEAVIALPSNLYLNTGIACSLLILSRNNKNIRMIDATEMVSVGRRQNVISDENILKIIELLNTDDDNSKLVSVKELAENEYMLNPSKYLQKERVIKNGVPFESVIKNITRGAQIKASVLDEIVSDEPTNMQYLMLANLQDSIISEDLPYLKEMDSKYEKYCIKNRSLVISKNISPVKMAIASVKEGNKILANGNLYIIELDEDKINPY
;
A
#
# COMPACT_ATOMS: atom_id res chain seq x y z
N LEU A 1 10.87 38.80 3.33
CA LEU A 1 10.16 37.64 2.75
C LEU A 1 9.82 37.89 1.28
N ILE A 2 9.28 39.06 0.89
CA ILE A 2 9.01 39.41 -0.53
C ILE A 2 10.33 39.44 -1.32
N GLU A 3 11.34 40.12 -0.82
CA GLU A 3 12.68 40.15 -1.41
C GLU A 3 13.29 38.74 -1.50
N TYR A 4 13.03 37.88 -0.50
CA TYR A 4 13.51 36.52 -0.48
C TYR A 4 12.78 35.65 -1.55
N VAL A 5 11.45 35.77 -1.65
CA VAL A 5 10.65 35.08 -2.68
C VAL A 5 11.03 35.56 -4.09
N GLU A 6 11.30 36.85 -4.29
CA GLU A 6 11.75 37.41 -5.56
C GLU A 6 13.15 36.96 -5.96
N LEU A 7 14.01 36.59 -5.01
CA LEU A 7 15.36 36.09 -5.26
C LEU A 7 15.38 34.64 -5.72
N PHE A 8 14.39 33.83 -5.29
CA PHE A 8 14.39 32.37 -5.49
C PHE A 8 13.34 31.87 -6.48
N PHE A 9 12.35 32.69 -6.88
CA PHE A 9 11.26 32.26 -7.73
C PHE A 9 11.13 33.08 -9.02
N SER A 10 10.68 32.44 -10.10
CA SER A 10 10.43 33.15 -11.34
C SER A 10 9.36 34.25 -11.18
N PRO A 11 9.39 35.33 -12.00
CA PRO A 11 8.39 36.40 -11.93
C PRO A 11 6.94 35.94 -12.03
N GLU A 12 6.68 34.88 -12.78
CA GLU A 12 5.36 34.27 -12.93
C GLU A 12 4.90 33.60 -11.65
N ARG A 13 5.82 32.90 -10.96
CA ARG A 13 5.56 32.26 -9.67
C ARG A 13 5.36 33.29 -8.56
N VAL A 14 6.16 34.34 -8.56
CA VAL A 14 5.98 35.47 -7.64
C VAL A 14 4.60 36.13 -7.84
N SER A 15 4.16 36.29 -9.08
CA SER A 15 2.84 36.84 -9.40
C SER A 15 1.70 35.93 -8.95
N PHE A 16 1.84 34.60 -9.14
CA PHE A 16 0.88 33.61 -8.64
C PHE A 16 0.78 33.62 -7.12
N ILE A 17 1.91 33.65 -6.44
CA ILE A 17 1.98 33.73 -4.98
C ILE A 17 1.33 35.03 -4.48
N LYS A 18 1.66 36.18 -5.08
CA LYS A 18 1.06 37.49 -4.74
C LYS A 18 -0.44 37.53 -4.96
N GLY A 19 -0.95 37.03 -6.09
CA GLY A 19 -2.37 37.09 -6.42
C GLY A 19 -3.27 36.20 -5.56
N ASN A 20 -2.77 35.09 -5.06
CA ASN A 20 -3.56 34.14 -4.26
C ASN A 20 -3.34 34.30 -2.74
N ILE A 21 -2.35 35.06 -2.31
CA ILE A 21 -1.89 35.07 -0.90
C ILE A 21 -1.94 36.50 -0.27
N GLU A 22 -2.47 37.51 -0.95
CA GLU A 22 -2.45 38.89 -0.43
C GLU A 22 -3.02 39.00 0.99
N ASN A 23 -4.05 38.24 1.34
CA ASN A 23 -4.60 38.16 2.69
C ASN A 23 -3.76 37.29 3.65
N LEU A 24 -3.15 36.21 3.17
CA LEU A 24 -2.27 35.34 3.96
C LEU A 24 -0.90 35.99 4.18
N TRP A 25 -0.48 36.87 3.28
CA TRP A 25 0.79 37.57 3.35
C TRP A 25 0.93 38.47 4.57
N ASN A 26 -0.11 39.24 4.87
CA ASN A 26 -0.16 40.06 6.09
C ASN A 26 -0.09 39.20 7.35
N VAL A 27 -0.75 38.04 7.35
CA VAL A 27 -0.66 37.06 8.45
C VAL A 27 0.74 36.48 8.54
N ALA A 28 1.39 36.16 7.41
CA ALA A 28 2.76 35.66 7.38
C ALA A 28 3.79 36.69 7.90
N ILE A 29 3.62 37.97 7.57
CA ILE A 29 4.45 39.06 8.12
C ILE A 29 4.29 39.14 9.65
N GLU A 30 3.08 39.09 10.19
CA GLU A 30 2.86 39.15 11.63
C GLU A 30 3.41 37.89 12.33
N ILE A 31 3.29 36.73 11.74
CA ILE A 31 3.92 35.49 12.23
C ILE A 31 5.45 35.62 12.22
N GLY A 32 6.04 36.15 11.13
CA GLY A 32 7.48 36.38 10.98
C GLY A 32 8.09 37.36 12.01
N LYS A 33 7.29 38.23 12.61
CA LYS A 33 7.72 39.09 13.72
C LYS A 33 7.85 38.36 15.05
N VAL A 34 7.18 37.22 15.20
CA VAL A 34 7.07 36.46 16.46
C VAL A 34 7.96 35.22 16.46
N TYR A 35 8.17 34.62 15.31
CA TYR A 35 8.93 33.37 15.17
C TYR A 35 10.26 33.58 14.43
N SER A 36 11.25 32.78 14.77
CA SER A 36 12.53 32.77 14.05
C SER A 36 12.38 32.27 12.60
N GLU A 37 13.32 32.66 11.73
CA GLU A 37 13.38 32.20 10.35
C GLU A 37 13.44 30.66 10.28
N ASP A 38 14.24 30.01 11.14
CA ASP A 38 14.33 28.55 11.24
C ASP A 38 13.00 27.90 11.61
N ALA A 39 12.22 28.51 12.52
CA ALA A 39 10.91 27.99 12.90
C ALA A 39 9.90 28.11 11.77
N LEU A 40 9.95 29.18 10.99
CA LEU A 40 9.10 29.39 9.82
C LEU A 40 9.47 28.42 8.69
N LEU A 41 10.75 28.24 8.44
CA LEU A 41 11.26 27.27 7.48
C LEU A 41 10.82 25.85 7.87
N ALA A 42 11.03 25.46 9.12
CA ALA A 42 10.59 24.16 9.63
C ALA A 42 9.06 23.98 9.48
N ALA A 43 8.28 25.03 9.73
CA ALA A 43 6.83 24.96 9.54
C ALA A 43 6.44 24.76 8.06
N VAL A 44 7.10 25.42 7.11
CA VAL A 44 6.83 25.26 5.68
C VAL A 44 7.26 23.87 5.18
N LEU A 45 8.43 23.41 5.61
CA LEU A 45 9.00 22.14 5.16
C LEU A 45 8.27 20.94 5.75
N TRP A 46 7.91 21.02 7.04
CA TRP A 46 7.39 19.88 7.82
C TRP A 46 5.95 20.04 8.26
N TRP A 47 5.27 21.09 7.78
CA TRP A 47 3.84 21.25 8.08
C TRP A 47 3.08 20.02 7.57
N PRO A 48 2.47 19.23 8.46
CA PRO A 48 1.59 18.17 8.00
C PRO A 48 0.43 18.84 7.25
N LEU A 49 0.30 18.57 5.98
CA LEU A 49 -0.85 19.00 5.16
C LEU A 49 -2.15 18.28 5.58
N GLN A 50 -2.20 17.87 6.85
CA GLN A 50 -3.29 17.24 7.53
C GLN A 50 -4.48 18.21 7.58
N GLY A 51 -5.45 17.92 6.77
CA GLY A 51 -6.69 18.72 6.66
C GLY A 51 -7.03 19.11 5.25
N ASN A 52 -6.05 19.12 4.34
CA ASN A 52 -6.34 19.17 2.93
C ASN A 52 -6.45 17.74 2.40
N LYS A 53 -7.68 17.23 2.27
CA LYS A 53 -7.98 15.88 1.81
C LYS A 53 -7.27 15.55 0.49
N PHE A 54 -7.10 16.55 -0.37
CA PHE A 54 -6.47 16.41 -1.68
C PHE A 54 -4.93 16.29 -1.60
N MET A 55 -4.26 17.01 -0.69
CA MET A 55 -2.80 17.02 -0.55
C MET A 55 -2.31 15.97 0.45
N GLY A 56 -3.00 15.77 1.56
CA GLY A 56 -2.61 14.82 2.60
C GLY A 56 -2.73 13.35 2.20
N GLU A 57 -3.57 13.02 1.20
CA GLU A 57 -3.67 11.65 0.64
C GLU A 57 -2.45 11.26 -0.23
N ARG A 58 -1.58 12.23 -0.55
CA ARG A 58 -0.44 12.05 -1.46
C ARG A 58 0.92 12.19 -0.78
N GLU A 59 0.92 12.22 0.54
CA GLU A 59 2.15 12.30 1.31
C GLU A 59 2.53 10.93 1.85
N THR A 60 3.74 10.47 1.51
CA THR A 60 4.33 9.30 2.14
C THR A 60 4.55 9.57 3.62
N PRO A 61 4.10 8.67 4.53
CA PRO A 61 4.25 8.87 5.97
C PRO A 61 5.69 9.06 6.41
N GLN A 62 5.95 10.01 7.31
CA GLN A 62 7.31 10.35 7.77
C GLN A 62 8.07 9.13 8.33
N SER A 63 7.40 8.22 9.04
CA SER A 63 8.03 7.00 9.53
C SER A 63 8.45 6.05 8.41
N VAL A 64 7.69 6.00 7.30
CA VAL A 64 8.05 5.24 6.10
C VAL A 64 9.21 5.91 5.39
N VAL A 65 9.18 7.24 5.24
CA VAL A 65 10.29 8.02 4.66
C VAL A 65 11.60 7.79 5.42
N LYS A 66 11.57 7.83 6.76
CA LYS A 66 12.74 7.54 7.60
C LYS A 66 13.26 6.13 7.36
N LEU A 67 12.39 5.13 7.38
CA LEU A 67 12.75 3.72 7.11
C LEU A 67 13.37 3.55 5.72
N VAL A 68 12.80 4.17 4.68
CA VAL A 68 13.32 4.12 3.31
C VAL A 68 14.71 4.74 3.22
N ASN A 69 14.96 5.88 3.87
CA ASN A 69 16.29 6.48 3.91
C ASN A 69 17.34 5.55 4.54
N GLU A 70 16.99 4.90 5.68
CA GLU A 70 17.89 3.93 6.33
C GLU A 70 18.16 2.70 5.44
N ILE A 71 17.16 2.23 4.67
CA ILE A 71 17.33 1.11 3.73
C ILE A 71 18.23 1.51 2.55
N LEU A 72 18.01 2.69 1.98
CA LEU A 72 18.73 3.14 0.78
C LEU A 72 20.18 3.49 1.07
N GLN A 73 20.52 3.96 2.27
CA GLN A 73 21.90 4.34 2.65
C GLN A 73 22.55 5.25 1.60
N ILE A 74 21.90 6.36 1.32
CA ILE A 74 22.32 7.33 0.31
C ILE A 74 23.69 7.93 0.70
N SER A 75 24.63 7.99 -0.26
CA SER A 75 25.96 8.57 -0.03
C SER A 75 26.56 9.03 -1.36
N ASN A 76 26.50 10.31 -1.66
CA ASN A 76 26.98 10.91 -2.92
C ASN A 76 26.43 10.20 -4.18
N ASP A 77 25.15 9.87 -4.13
CA ASP A 77 24.43 9.09 -5.13
C ASP A 77 23.59 9.98 -6.06
N LYS A 78 23.20 9.41 -7.19
CA LYS A 78 22.11 9.89 -8.05
C LYS A 78 20.81 9.26 -7.58
N VAL A 79 19.97 10.05 -6.94
CA VAL A 79 18.76 9.60 -6.25
C VAL A 79 17.52 10.02 -7.03
N ALA A 80 16.55 9.11 -7.18
CA ALA A 80 15.27 9.46 -7.75
C ALA A 80 14.11 9.14 -6.81
N ASP A 81 13.07 9.97 -6.90
CA ASP A 81 11.75 9.74 -6.32
C ASP A 81 10.72 9.67 -7.46
N PHE A 82 10.24 8.45 -7.72
CA PHE A 82 9.25 8.21 -8.74
C PHE A 82 7.85 8.31 -8.14
N CYS A 83 7.02 9.22 -8.67
CA CYS A 83 5.76 9.65 -8.06
C CYS A 83 6.00 10.43 -6.74
N SER A 84 6.83 11.49 -6.82
CA SER A 84 7.37 12.19 -5.64
C SER A 84 6.32 12.89 -4.77
N GLY A 85 5.09 12.97 -5.21
CA GLY A 85 4.04 13.66 -4.46
C GLY A 85 4.48 15.08 -4.11
N ILE A 86 4.31 15.48 -2.85
CA ILE A 86 4.75 16.78 -2.33
C ILE A 86 6.21 16.77 -1.83
N GLY A 87 7.00 15.77 -2.20
CA GLY A 87 8.44 15.73 -1.97
C GLY A 87 8.89 15.25 -0.58
N ALA A 88 8.06 14.54 0.17
CA ALA A 88 8.40 14.12 1.54
C ALA A 88 9.70 13.30 1.63
N PHE A 89 9.89 12.32 0.73
CA PHE A 89 11.13 11.56 0.67
C PHE A 89 12.32 12.43 0.24
N LEU A 90 12.16 13.22 -0.83
CA LEU A 90 13.24 14.08 -1.33
C LEU A 90 13.75 15.03 -0.27
N MET A 91 12.85 15.71 0.45
CA MET A 91 13.24 16.63 1.53
C MET A 91 14.09 15.93 2.58
N SER A 92 13.63 14.81 3.10
CA SER A 92 14.36 14.05 4.11
C SER A 92 15.69 13.50 3.62
N ALA A 93 15.75 13.09 2.34
CA ALA A 93 16.95 12.56 1.71
C ALA A 93 18.00 13.68 1.46
N ILE A 94 17.57 14.85 1.02
CA ILE A 94 18.41 16.03 0.77
C ILE A 94 19.07 16.51 2.08
N GLU A 95 18.29 16.65 3.16
CA GLU A 95 18.83 17.08 4.46
C GLU A 95 19.97 16.19 4.95
N LYS A 96 19.80 14.87 4.80
CA LYS A 96 20.79 13.88 5.25
C LYS A 96 22.00 13.76 4.31
N ASN A 97 21.84 14.09 3.03
CA ASN A 97 22.81 13.79 1.98
C ASN A 97 23.00 14.97 1.01
N PRO A 98 23.47 16.13 1.47
CA PRO A 98 23.51 17.36 0.66
C PRO A 98 24.43 17.26 -0.56
N GLU A 99 25.35 16.31 -0.61
CA GLU A 99 26.28 16.10 -1.74
C GLU A 99 25.68 15.27 -2.87
N SER A 100 24.56 14.60 -2.64
CA SER A 100 23.88 13.78 -3.65
C SER A 100 23.11 14.64 -4.65
N GLN A 101 22.76 14.04 -5.80
CA GLN A 101 21.91 14.67 -6.81
C GLN A 101 20.51 14.05 -6.73
N PHE A 102 19.48 14.89 -6.76
CA PHE A 102 18.10 14.44 -6.58
C PHE A 102 17.24 14.74 -7.79
N TYR A 103 16.38 13.78 -8.12
CA TYR A 103 15.45 13.88 -9.22
C TYR A 103 14.07 13.40 -8.80
N GLY A 104 13.06 14.22 -8.98
CA GLY A 104 11.66 13.91 -8.70
C GLY A 104 10.81 13.89 -9.95
N VAL A 105 9.77 13.05 -9.96
CA VAL A 105 8.75 13.03 -11.02
C VAL A 105 7.38 13.02 -10.39
N GLU A 106 6.56 14.01 -10.78
CA GLU A 106 5.16 14.10 -10.36
C GLU A 106 4.29 14.54 -11.57
N VAL A 107 3.15 13.90 -11.72
CA VAL A 107 2.24 14.15 -12.86
C VAL A 107 1.27 15.30 -12.59
N VAL A 108 0.92 15.53 -11.34
CA VAL A 108 -0.05 16.54 -10.93
C VAL A 108 0.67 17.88 -10.69
N THR A 109 0.23 18.91 -11.42
CA THR A 109 0.88 20.23 -11.45
C THR A 109 1.03 20.83 -10.05
N ASP A 110 -0.07 21.03 -9.34
CA ASP A 110 -0.07 21.71 -8.04
C ASP A 110 0.75 20.96 -6.98
N VAL A 111 0.74 19.62 -7.06
CA VAL A 111 1.51 18.75 -6.16
C VAL A 111 3.00 18.88 -6.45
N LYS A 112 3.38 18.88 -7.75
CA LYS A 112 4.77 19.09 -8.19
C LYS A 112 5.31 20.45 -7.77
N GLU A 113 4.51 21.50 -7.89
CA GLU A 113 4.91 22.85 -7.50
C GLU A 113 5.20 22.96 -6.00
N VAL A 114 4.35 22.34 -5.17
CA VAL A 114 4.60 22.25 -3.72
C VAL A 114 5.92 21.53 -3.43
N ALA A 115 6.15 20.38 -4.08
CA ALA A 115 7.39 19.62 -3.90
C ALA A 115 8.63 20.42 -4.30
N GLU A 116 8.54 21.13 -5.42
CA GLU A 116 9.64 21.96 -5.95
C GLU A 116 9.96 23.11 -4.99
N ILE A 117 8.97 23.86 -4.53
CA ILE A 117 9.15 24.93 -3.55
C ILE A 117 9.84 24.41 -2.28
N ARG A 118 9.33 23.30 -1.74
CA ARG A 118 9.86 22.69 -0.50
C ARG A 118 11.31 22.25 -0.65
N THR A 119 11.66 21.64 -1.78
CA THR A 119 13.02 21.10 -1.99
C THR A 119 14.01 22.17 -2.41
N GLU A 120 13.63 23.18 -3.20
CA GLU A 120 14.45 24.31 -3.58
C GLU A 120 14.88 25.17 -2.38
N LEU A 121 14.04 25.24 -1.33
CA LEU A 121 14.40 25.90 -0.07
C LEU A 121 15.55 25.21 0.69
N ILE A 122 15.83 23.95 0.38
CA ILE A 122 16.87 23.15 1.06
C ILE A 122 18.12 23.04 0.18
N SER A 123 17.96 22.83 -1.13
CA SER A 123 19.09 22.54 -2.02
C SER A 123 18.81 22.88 -3.47
N GLU A 124 19.81 23.39 -4.17
CA GLU A 124 19.81 23.58 -5.62
C GLU A 124 20.11 22.27 -6.40
N ARG A 125 20.47 21.19 -5.71
CA ARG A 125 20.83 19.89 -6.34
C ARG A 125 19.63 18.98 -6.58
N VAL A 126 18.45 19.53 -6.63
CA VAL A 126 17.21 18.82 -6.88
C VAL A 126 16.56 19.32 -8.16
N LYS A 127 16.00 18.40 -8.92
CA LYS A 127 15.19 18.69 -10.10
C LYS A 127 13.91 17.88 -10.05
N ILE A 128 12.76 18.55 -10.07
CA ILE A 128 11.46 17.89 -10.13
C ILE A 128 10.81 18.19 -11.48
N GLU A 129 10.46 17.13 -12.23
CA GLU A 129 9.83 17.26 -13.52
C GLU A 129 8.34 16.88 -13.47
N ARG A 130 7.52 17.72 -14.12
CA ARG A 130 6.11 17.40 -14.34
C ARG A 130 5.95 16.49 -15.54
N LYS A 131 5.82 15.19 -15.30
CA LYS A 131 5.52 14.19 -16.34
C LYS A 131 5.08 12.86 -15.73
N SER A 132 4.56 11.97 -16.57
CA SER A 132 4.44 10.57 -16.16
C SER A 132 5.80 9.96 -15.91
N VAL A 133 5.92 9.14 -14.86
CA VAL A 133 7.13 8.37 -14.58
C VAL A 133 7.52 7.42 -15.71
N LEU A 134 6.56 7.03 -16.55
CA LEU A 134 6.80 6.19 -17.72
C LEU A 134 7.45 6.95 -18.89
N ASN A 135 7.48 8.29 -18.84
CA ASN A 135 8.07 9.15 -19.86
C ASN A 135 9.47 9.66 -19.47
N ILE A 136 10.11 9.01 -18.50
CA ILE A 136 11.51 9.25 -18.19
C ILE A 136 12.36 8.69 -19.34
N LYS A 137 13.39 9.44 -19.76
CA LYS A 137 14.28 8.98 -20.83
C LYS A 137 15.01 7.70 -20.40
N ASP A 138 15.02 6.67 -21.23
CA ASP A 138 15.67 5.36 -20.97
C ASP A 138 17.15 5.47 -20.58
N SER A 139 17.83 6.53 -21.05
CA SER A 139 19.22 6.80 -20.70
C SER A 139 19.43 7.36 -19.30
N LEU A 140 18.37 7.75 -18.61
CA LEU A 140 18.44 8.34 -17.27
C LEU A 140 18.45 7.23 -16.22
N MET A 141 19.60 7.03 -15.58
CA MET A 141 19.83 5.98 -14.61
C MET A 141 20.16 6.56 -13.25
N PHE A 142 19.78 5.83 -12.18
CA PHE A 142 19.93 6.24 -10.79
C PHE A 142 20.56 5.16 -9.95
N ASP A 143 21.29 5.58 -8.90
CA ASP A 143 21.89 4.66 -7.93
C ASP A 143 20.90 4.25 -6.84
N LYS A 144 20.04 5.19 -6.47
CA LYS A 144 18.97 4.97 -5.48
C LYS A 144 17.64 5.45 -6.03
N ILE A 145 16.60 4.63 -5.90
CA ILE A 145 15.24 5.00 -6.31
C ILE A 145 14.27 4.70 -5.18
N PHE A 146 13.44 5.65 -4.86
CA PHE A 146 12.20 5.42 -4.12
C PHE A 146 11.01 5.56 -5.08
N CYS A 147 9.97 4.76 -4.87
CA CYS A 147 8.73 4.86 -5.62
C CYS A 147 7.54 4.50 -4.73
N ASP A 148 6.70 5.48 -4.47
CA ASP A 148 5.41 5.32 -3.78
C ASP A 148 4.29 5.68 -4.75
N TYR A 149 4.06 4.78 -5.72
CA TYR A 149 3.07 5.02 -6.78
C TYR A 149 1.64 4.88 -6.25
N PRO A 150 0.62 5.51 -6.88
CA PRO A 150 -0.77 5.40 -6.45
C PRO A 150 -1.29 3.97 -6.67
N TRP A 151 -1.65 3.27 -5.58
CA TRP A 151 -2.14 1.89 -5.63
C TRP A 151 -3.52 1.78 -6.25
N GLY A 152 -3.81 0.63 -6.86
CA GLY A 152 -5.13 0.33 -7.43
C GLY A 152 -5.40 0.91 -8.81
N ILE A 153 -4.42 1.51 -9.47
CA ILE A 153 -4.52 1.93 -10.86
C ILE A 153 -4.68 0.69 -11.75
N ARG A 154 -5.62 0.76 -12.69
CA ARG A 154 -5.80 -0.30 -13.69
C ARG A 154 -5.01 0.03 -14.95
N THR A 155 -4.43 -0.99 -15.57
CA THR A 155 -3.67 -0.85 -16.83
C THR A 155 -4.50 -0.24 -17.96
N LYS A 156 -5.82 -0.47 -17.96
CA LYS A 156 -6.75 0.09 -18.95
C LYS A 156 -7.06 1.59 -18.74
N ASP A 157 -6.74 2.14 -17.57
CA ASP A 157 -7.05 3.53 -17.21
C ASP A 157 -5.92 4.49 -17.65
N SER A 158 -5.27 4.22 -18.78
CA SER A 158 -4.28 5.09 -19.41
C SER A 158 -3.01 5.31 -18.58
N ILE A 159 -2.40 4.23 -18.07
CA ILE A 159 -1.11 4.32 -17.37
C ILE A 159 0.00 4.80 -18.32
N GLY A 160 -0.10 4.49 -19.60
CA GLY A 160 0.82 4.92 -20.64
C GLY A 160 0.38 4.45 -22.01
N ASN A 161 0.95 4.99 -23.07
CA ASN A 161 0.70 4.52 -24.41
C ASN A 161 1.51 3.24 -24.71
N SER A 162 1.25 2.59 -25.84
CA SER A 162 1.90 1.31 -26.20
C SER A 162 3.42 1.42 -26.39
N GLU A 163 3.93 2.59 -26.72
CA GLU A 163 5.36 2.84 -26.91
C GLU A 163 6.06 2.99 -25.56
N GLU A 164 5.48 3.74 -24.61
CA GLU A 164 5.96 3.90 -23.24
C GLU A 164 5.98 2.57 -22.49
N LEU A 165 4.97 1.73 -22.70
CA LEU A 165 4.87 0.42 -22.05
C LEU A 165 5.75 -0.65 -22.70
N LYS A 166 6.29 -0.42 -23.91
CA LYS A 166 7.12 -1.38 -24.62
C LYS A 166 8.33 -1.81 -23.79
N ALA A 167 9.07 -0.87 -23.24
CA ALA A 167 10.23 -1.16 -22.38
C ALA A 167 9.87 -2.02 -21.15
N ILE A 168 8.65 -1.89 -20.63
CA ILE A 168 8.13 -2.74 -19.55
C ILE A 168 7.83 -4.14 -20.04
N TYR A 169 7.15 -4.26 -21.18
CA TYR A 169 6.73 -5.54 -21.76
C TYR A 169 7.91 -6.35 -22.28
N ASP A 170 8.98 -5.70 -22.73
CA ASP A 170 10.22 -6.36 -23.13
C ASP A 170 10.93 -7.04 -21.94
N VAL A 171 10.75 -6.53 -20.73
CA VAL A 171 11.29 -7.15 -19.50
C VAL A 171 10.44 -8.34 -19.05
N ILE A 172 9.11 -8.17 -18.95
CA ILE A 172 8.16 -9.21 -18.56
C ILE A 172 6.86 -9.07 -19.38
N PRO A 173 6.72 -9.82 -20.48
CA PRO A 173 5.58 -9.70 -21.40
C PRO A 173 4.22 -9.99 -20.75
N GLU A 174 4.17 -10.79 -19.67
CA GLU A 174 2.95 -11.14 -18.97
C GLU A 174 2.22 -9.94 -18.38
N VAL A 175 2.92 -8.84 -18.14
CA VAL A 175 2.34 -7.59 -17.60
C VAL A 175 1.26 -7.03 -18.52
N GLN A 176 1.33 -7.28 -19.84
CA GLN A 176 0.27 -6.90 -20.80
C GLN A 176 -1.11 -7.49 -20.45
N LYS A 177 -1.13 -8.66 -19.78
CA LYS A 177 -2.35 -9.37 -19.40
C LYS A 177 -2.83 -8.99 -18.00
N ALA A 178 -2.04 -8.25 -17.23
CA ALA A 178 -2.40 -7.81 -15.90
C ALA A 178 -3.44 -6.69 -15.96
N THR A 179 -4.45 -6.75 -15.10
CA THR A 179 -5.45 -5.69 -14.96
C THR A 179 -5.01 -4.59 -14.00
N ALA A 180 -4.13 -4.92 -13.05
CA ALA A 180 -3.53 -3.98 -12.11
C ALA A 180 -2.22 -3.42 -12.65
N GLY A 181 -2.03 -2.12 -12.49
CA GLY A 181 -0.87 -1.40 -13.00
C GLY A 181 0.39 -1.47 -12.15
N ASP A 182 0.31 -2.09 -10.96
CA ASP A 182 1.43 -2.14 -10.02
C ASP A 182 2.74 -2.57 -10.66
N TRP A 183 2.73 -3.65 -11.44
CA TRP A 183 3.92 -4.19 -12.09
C TRP A 183 4.54 -3.26 -13.14
N VAL A 184 3.76 -2.37 -13.71
CA VAL A 184 4.27 -1.35 -14.64
C VAL A 184 5.23 -0.42 -13.91
N PHE A 185 4.85 0.09 -12.74
CA PHE A 185 5.70 0.95 -11.92
C PHE A 185 6.93 0.20 -11.39
N ILE A 186 6.75 -1.01 -10.86
CA ILE A 186 7.83 -1.82 -10.30
C ILE A 186 8.91 -2.13 -11.35
N ILE A 187 8.53 -2.52 -12.56
CA ILE A 187 9.47 -2.82 -13.64
C ILE A 187 10.13 -1.54 -14.16
N ASN A 188 9.38 -0.44 -14.23
CA ASN A 188 9.93 0.85 -14.63
C ASN A 188 11.06 1.30 -13.68
N VAL A 189 10.90 1.09 -12.37
CA VAL A 189 11.97 1.32 -11.39
C VAL A 189 13.22 0.51 -11.74
N MET A 190 13.06 -0.78 -12.08
CA MET A 190 14.20 -1.62 -12.46
C MET A 190 14.85 -1.20 -13.76
N ASN A 191 14.10 -0.65 -14.73
CA ASN A 191 14.62 -0.16 -15.99
C ASN A 191 15.53 1.06 -15.80
N HIS A 192 15.28 1.87 -14.79
CA HIS A 192 16.05 3.08 -14.47
C HIS A 192 17.06 2.90 -13.33
N LEU A 193 17.18 1.69 -12.77
CA LEU A 193 18.12 1.40 -11.69
C LEU A 193 19.49 1.01 -12.25
N ASN A 194 20.56 1.68 -11.81
CA ASN A 194 21.94 1.33 -12.12
C ASN A 194 22.26 -0.12 -11.75
N LYS A 195 23.31 -0.68 -12.35
CA LYS A 195 23.69 -2.09 -12.16
C LYS A 195 23.89 -2.46 -10.68
N ASN A 196 24.50 -1.56 -9.90
CA ASN A 196 24.76 -1.75 -8.47
C ASN A 196 23.81 -0.90 -7.60
N GLY A 197 22.75 -0.39 -8.20
CA GLY A 197 21.78 0.45 -7.51
C GLY A 197 20.85 -0.35 -6.60
N LYS A 198 20.17 0.36 -5.71
CA LYS A 198 19.14 -0.15 -4.81
C LYS A 198 17.88 0.71 -4.91
N ALA A 199 16.74 0.06 -4.99
CA ALA A 199 15.47 0.77 -4.96
C ALA A 199 14.54 0.23 -3.87
N VAL A 200 13.64 1.08 -3.41
CA VAL A 200 12.54 0.72 -2.52
C VAL A 200 11.23 1.12 -3.18
N VAL A 201 10.30 0.19 -3.26
CA VAL A 201 8.98 0.43 -3.83
C VAL A 201 7.91 0.10 -2.79
N SER A 202 7.06 1.07 -2.49
CA SER A 202 5.89 0.86 -1.64
C SER A 202 4.78 0.22 -2.46
N VAL A 203 4.28 -0.94 -2.04
CA VAL A 203 3.30 -1.72 -2.79
C VAL A 203 2.11 -2.13 -1.92
N SER A 204 0.94 -2.22 -2.53
CA SER A 204 -0.20 -2.89 -1.89
C SER A 204 0.09 -4.39 -1.71
N ASN A 205 -0.47 -4.99 -0.67
CA ASN A 205 -0.25 -6.43 -0.42
C ASN A 205 -0.70 -7.33 -1.57
N GLY A 206 -1.61 -6.86 -2.45
CA GLY A 206 -2.01 -7.59 -3.64
C GLY A 206 -0.85 -7.99 -4.56
N VAL A 207 0.19 -7.17 -4.65
CA VAL A 207 1.41 -7.45 -5.42
C VAL A 207 2.11 -8.71 -4.88
N THR A 208 2.11 -8.90 -3.58
CA THR A 208 2.88 -9.96 -2.91
C THR A 208 2.21 -11.35 -2.99
N TRP A 209 0.88 -11.43 -3.18
CA TRP A 209 0.16 -12.71 -3.08
C TRP A 209 -0.96 -12.97 -4.09
N ASN A 210 -1.43 -11.96 -4.87
CA ASN A 210 -2.48 -12.21 -5.86
C ASN A 210 -2.09 -13.33 -6.83
N GLY A 211 -3.04 -14.23 -7.10
CA GLY A 211 -2.86 -15.39 -7.98
C GLY A 211 -2.98 -15.06 -9.48
N GLY A 212 -3.06 -16.11 -10.29
CA GLY A 212 -3.25 -16.00 -11.73
C GLY A 212 -2.07 -15.38 -12.45
N ILE A 213 -2.31 -14.37 -13.30
CA ILE A 213 -1.24 -13.73 -14.09
C ILE A 213 -0.16 -13.09 -13.19
N ASN A 214 -0.53 -12.62 -11.98
CA ASN A 214 0.43 -12.03 -11.06
C ASN A 214 1.46 -13.06 -10.57
N THR A 215 1.08 -14.33 -10.41
CA THR A 215 2.04 -15.40 -10.09
C THR A 215 3.11 -15.54 -11.18
N ALA A 216 2.72 -15.56 -12.45
CA ALA A 216 3.67 -15.66 -13.56
C ALA A 216 4.61 -14.44 -13.65
N ILE A 217 4.10 -13.25 -13.34
CA ILE A 217 4.92 -12.03 -13.30
C ILE A 217 5.91 -12.10 -12.15
N ARG A 218 5.46 -12.44 -10.92
CA ARG A 218 6.34 -12.60 -9.75
C ARG A 218 7.43 -13.65 -10.00
N GLU A 219 7.05 -14.80 -10.54
CA GLU A 219 8.02 -15.85 -10.92
C GLU A 219 9.15 -15.31 -11.78
N LYS A 220 8.81 -14.61 -12.86
CA LYS A 220 9.82 -14.05 -13.77
C LYS A 220 10.64 -12.95 -13.10
N PHE A 221 10.02 -12.10 -12.32
CA PHE A 221 10.67 -11.01 -11.62
C PHE A 221 11.67 -11.53 -10.57
N VAL A 222 11.28 -12.52 -9.79
CA VAL A 222 12.14 -13.23 -8.83
C VAL A 222 13.28 -13.98 -9.52
N LYS A 223 12.98 -14.73 -10.59
CA LYS A 223 14.01 -15.49 -11.34
C LYS A 223 15.05 -14.59 -12.02
N LYS A 224 14.71 -13.34 -12.33
CA LYS A 224 15.67 -12.33 -12.79
C LYS A 224 16.57 -11.81 -11.66
N GLY A 225 16.34 -12.20 -10.42
CA GLY A 225 17.09 -11.76 -9.25
C GLY A 225 16.86 -10.30 -8.91
N PHE A 226 15.65 -9.77 -9.13
CA PHE A 226 15.35 -8.35 -8.93
C PHE A 226 14.88 -8.01 -7.52
N VAL A 227 14.46 -9.00 -6.73
CA VAL A 227 13.99 -8.79 -5.35
C VAL A 227 15.10 -9.14 -4.36
N GLU A 228 15.50 -8.18 -3.54
CA GLU A 228 16.48 -8.35 -2.45
C GLU A 228 15.77 -8.69 -1.14
N ALA A 229 14.73 -7.94 -0.81
CA ALA A 229 13.94 -8.15 0.40
C ALA A 229 12.48 -7.71 0.24
N VAL A 230 11.63 -8.22 1.12
CA VAL A 230 10.24 -7.79 1.29
C VAL A 230 9.98 -7.52 2.76
N ILE A 231 9.48 -6.33 3.08
CA ILE A 231 9.10 -5.94 4.44
C ILE A 231 7.59 -5.72 4.46
N ALA A 232 6.84 -6.57 5.15
CA ALA A 232 5.43 -6.34 5.43
C ALA A 232 5.31 -5.27 6.53
N LEU A 233 4.63 -4.16 6.24
CA LEU A 233 4.47 -3.03 7.14
C LEU A 233 3.16 -3.10 7.94
N PRO A 234 3.07 -2.41 9.09
CA PRO A 234 1.83 -2.24 9.82
C PRO A 234 0.70 -1.65 8.97
N SER A 235 -0.52 -1.96 9.31
CA SER A 235 -1.69 -1.31 8.71
C SER A 235 -1.86 0.13 9.22
N ASN A 236 -2.69 0.93 8.54
CA ASN A 236 -3.04 2.29 8.94
C ASN A 236 -1.83 3.24 9.10
N LEU A 237 -0.78 3.05 8.29
CA LEU A 237 0.36 3.98 8.21
C LEU A 237 0.06 5.18 7.29
N TYR A 238 -0.72 4.97 6.24
CA TYR A 238 -1.11 6.02 5.31
C TYR A 238 -2.42 6.66 5.74
N LEU A 239 -2.53 7.99 5.58
CA LEU A 239 -3.77 8.70 5.87
C LEU A 239 -4.91 8.19 4.98
N ASN A 240 -6.10 8.13 5.55
CA ASN A 240 -7.36 7.77 4.87
C ASN A 240 -7.43 6.35 4.29
N THR A 241 -6.48 5.46 4.62
CA THR A 241 -6.56 4.06 4.26
C THR A 241 -6.05 3.14 5.37
N GLY A 242 -6.83 2.12 5.70
CA GLY A 242 -6.41 1.03 6.58
C GLY A 242 -5.68 -0.09 5.83
N ILE A 243 -5.39 0.09 4.53
CA ILE A 243 -4.72 -0.94 3.73
C ILE A 243 -3.29 -1.12 4.22
N ALA A 244 -2.94 -2.36 4.58
CA ALA A 244 -1.57 -2.72 4.86
C ALA A 244 -0.76 -2.77 3.55
N CYS A 245 0.47 -2.30 3.61
CA CYS A 245 1.39 -2.28 2.48
C CYS A 245 2.68 -3.03 2.80
N SER A 246 3.49 -3.23 1.78
CA SER A 246 4.82 -3.80 1.90
C SER A 246 5.85 -2.92 1.18
N LEU A 247 7.09 -2.93 1.64
CA LEU A 247 8.21 -2.40 0.89
C LEU A 247 8.91 -3.53 0.14
N LEU A 248 9.02 -3.39 -1.17
CA LEU A 248 9.91 -4.22 -1.98
C LEU A 248 11.27 -3.52 -2.07
N ILE A 249 12.31 -4.17 -1.58
CA ILE A 249 13.69 -3.74 -1.79
C ILE A 249 14.20 -4.44 -3.05
N LEU A 250 14.59 -3.64 -4.02
CA LEU A 250 14.99 -4.10 -5.35
C LEU A 250 16.47 -3.80 -5.59
N SER A 251 17.16 -4.80 -6.11
CA SER A 251 18.52 -4.72 -6.63
C SER A 251 18.73 -5.82 -7.67
N ARG A 252 19.94 -6.15 -8.05
CA ARG A 252 20.19 -7.17 -9.09
C ARG A 252 20.98 -8.36 -8.53
N ASN A 253 20.84 -9.51 -9.20
CA ASN A 253 21.58 -10.75 -8.93
C ASN A 253 21.26 -11.42 -7.59
N ASN A 254 20.08 -11.19 -7.03
CA ASN A 254 19.65 -11.81 -5.79
C ASN A 254 19.31 -13.30 -6.02
N LYS A 255 19.89 -14.18 -5.21
CA LYS A 255 19.63 -15.62 -5.22
C LYS A 255 18.68 -16.06 -4.11
N ASN A 256 18.58 -15.26 -3.08
CA ASN A 256 17.68 -15.43 -1.95
C ASN A 256 16.98 -14.11 -1.70
N ILE A 257 15.84 -14.14 -1.01
CA ILE A 257 15.05 -12.95 -0.67
C ILE A 257 14.89 -12.89 0.84
N ARG A 258 15.20 -11.76 1.43
CA ARG A 258 14.92 -11.50 2.85
C ARG A 258 13.44 -11.20 3.03
N MET A 259 12.75 -12.01 3.81
CA MET A 259 11.34 -11.83 4.19
C MET A 259 11.26 -11.29 5.61
N ILE A 260 10.63 -10.13 5.80
CA ILE A 260 10.51 -9.47 7.11
C ILE A 260 9.04 -9.17 7.40
N ASP A 261 8.54 -9.63 8.53
CA ASP A 261 7.23 -9.27 9.06
C ASP A 261 7.37 -8.21 10.14
N ALA A 262 7.12 -6.95 9.77
CA ALA A 262 7.12 -5.81 10.67
C ALA A 262 5.69 -5.35 11.03
N THR A 263 4.68 -6.15 10.76
CA THR A 263 3.26 -5.77 10.94
C THR A 263 2.91 -5.37 12.37
N GLU A 264 3.60 -5.96 13.36
CA GLU A 264 3.43 -5.65 14.79
C GLU A 264 4.42 -4.59 15.31
N MET A 265 5.36 -4.11 14.48
CA MET A 265 6.35 -3.10 14.85
C MET A 265 5.79 -1.70 14.71
N VAL A 266 4.82 -1.34 15.55
CA VAL A 266 4.00 -0.16 15.41
C VAL A 266 3.71 0.53 16.73
N SER A 267 3.66 1.86 16.71
CA SER A 267 3.04 2.67 17.73
C SER A 267 1.66 3.11 17.26
N VAL A 268 0.62 2.66 17.96
CA VAL A 268 -0.77 2.93 17.57
C VAL A 268 -1.10 4.39 17.84
N GLY A 269 -1.47 5.12 16.79
CA GLY A 269 -1.91 6.51 16.87
C GLY A 269 -3.42 6.64 16.73
N ARG A 270 -3.96 7.78 17.18
CA ARG A 270 -5.41 8.05 17.14
C ARG A 270 -5.99 8.08 15.72
N ARG A 271 -5.25 8.59 14.74
CA ARG A 271 -5.70 8.75 13.34
C ARG A 271 -4.85 7.91 12.38
N GLN A 272 -3.63 7.67 12.73
CA GLN A 272 -2.61 7.05 11.89
C GLN A 272 -1.60 6.36 12.80
N ASN A 273 -1.17 5.17 12.42
CA ASN A 273 -0.10 4.45 13.08
C ASN A 273 1.26 5.00 12.66
N VAL A 274 2.28 4.79 13.49
CA VAL A 274 3.65 5.26 13.25
C VAL A 274 4.64 4.13 13.56
N ILE A 275 5.67 3.99 12.74
CA ILE A 275 6.82 3.14 13.05
C ILE A 275 7.79 4.00 13.87
N SER A 276 8.04 3.63 15.14
CA SER A 276 8.97 4.37 16.00
C SER A 276 10.42 4.24 15.50
N ASP A 277 11.29 5.17 15.90
CA ASP A 277 12.71 5.12 15.53
C ASP A 277 13.37 3.81 16.04
N GLU A 278 12.98 3.29 17.21
CA GLU A 278 13.39 1.99 17.73
C GLU A 278 12.97 0.84 16.81
N ASN A 279 11.71 0.84 16.35
CA ASN A 279 11.21 -0.17 15.42
C ASN A 279 11.90 -0.06 14.04
N ILE A 280 12.21 1.16 13.58
CA ILE A 280 13.00 1.35 12.35
C ILE A 280 14.36 0.67 12.48
N LEU A 281 15.10 0.92 13.57
CA LEU A 281 16.40 0.29 13.80
C LEU A 281 16.30 -1.23 13.85
N LYS A 282 15.27 -1.76 14.51
CA LYS A 282 15.01 -3.21 14.54
C LYS A 282 14.73 -3.77 13.13
N ILE A 283 13.93 -3.11 12.32
CA ILE A 283 13.65 -3.54 10.94
C ILE A 283 14.95 -3.54 10.11
N ILE A 284 15.82 -2.56 10.28
CA ILE A 284 17.13 -2.50 9.59
C ILE A 284 18.03 -3.66 10.03
N GLU A 285 18.06 -4.01 11.32
CA GLU A 285 18.79 -5.19 11.82
C GLU A 285 18.28 -6.48 11.17
N LEU A 286 16.96 -6.64 11.06
CA LEU A 286 16.30 -7.80 10.46
C LEU A 286 16.63 -8.01 8.97
N LEU A 287 17.11 -6.99 8.27
CA LEU A 287 17.61 -7.16 6.89
C LEU A 287 18.81 -8.10 6.81
N ASN A 288 19.58 -8.23 7.89
CA ASN A 288 20.84 -8.98 7.92
C ASN A 288 20.81 -10.21 8.84
N THR A 289 19.75 -10.39 9.62
CA THR A 289 19.65 -11.44 10.63
C THR A 289 18.40 -12.29 10.44
N ASP A 290 18.48 -13.58 10.74
CA ASP A 290 17.31 -14.44 10.89
C ASP A 290 16.76 -14.30 12.31
N ASP A 291 15.44 -14.18 12.41
CA ASP A 291 14.70 -14.00 13.66
C ASP A 291 13.29 -14.60 13.48
N ASP A 292 12.47 -14.57 14.50
CA ASP A 292 11.05 -14.93 14.41
C ASP A 292 10.28 -14.08 13.39
N ASN A 293 10.74 -12.86 13.12
CA ASN A 293 10.17 -11.91 12.17
C ASN A 293 10.99 -11.76 10.88
N SER A 294 12.07 -12.51 10.71
CA SER A 294 12.93 -12.41 9.52
C SER A 294 13.53 -13.74 9.12
N LYS A 295 13.44 -14.06 7.81
CA LYS A 295 14.02 -15.28 7.23
C LYS A 295 14.60 -15.01 5.86
N LEU A 296 15.76 -15.58 5.58
CA LEU A 296 16.32 -15.58 4.22
C LEU A 296 15.75 -16.78 3.44
N VAL A 297 14.92 -16.51 2.44
CA VAL A 297 14.17 -17.50 1.67
C VAL A 297 14.82 -17.73 0.32
N SER A 298 15.09 -19.00 -0.05
CA SER A 298 15.67 -19.35 -1.33
C SER A 298 14.65 -19.27 -2.47
N VAL A 299 15.12 -19.04 -3.71
CA VAL A 299 14.25 -19.08 -4.90
C VAL A 299 13.56 -20.43 -5.04
N LYS A 300 14.17 -21.54 -4.58
CA LYS A 300 13.55 -22.87 -4.57
C LYS A 300 12.34 -22.91 -3.63
N GLU A 301 12.49 -22.43 -2.42
CA GLU A 301 11.39 -22.35 -1.45
C GLU A 301 10.26 -21.41 -1.92
N LEU A 302 10.60 -20.31 -2.60
CA LEU A 302 9.62 -19.43 -3.25
C LEU A 302 8.84 -20.18 -4.34
N ALA A 303 9.49 -20.98 -5.16
CA ALA A 303 8.84 -21.77 -6.21
C ALA A 303 7.84 -22.77 -5.64
N GLU A 304 8.18 -23.42 -4.53
CA GLU A 304 7.29 -24.33 -3.80
C GLU A 304 6.06 -23.63 -3.21
N ASN A 305 6.13 -22.29 -3.06
CA ASN A 305 5.05 -21.43 -2.55
C ASN A 305 4.54 -20.43 -3.62
N GLU A 306 4.48 -20.84 -4.90
CA GLU A 306 3.92 -20.05 -6.01
C GLU A 306 4.53 -18.64 -6.14
N TYR A 307 5.81 -18.51 -5.79
CA TYR A 307 6.53 -17.22 -5.76
C TYR A 307 5.83 -16.13 -4.95
N MET A 308 5.10 -16.50 -3.90
CA MET A 308 4.52 -15.52 -2.98
C MET A 308 5.61 -14.70 -2.34
N LEU A 309 5.40 -13.39 -2.28
CA LEU A 309 6.31 -12.42 -1.64
C LEU A 309 5.73 -11.90 -0.32
N ASN A 310 4.81 -12.64 0.29
CA ASN A 310 4.24 -12.32 1.59
C ASN A 310 5.11 -12.94 2.70
N PRO A 311 5.79 -12.14 3.55
CA PRO A 311 6.66 -12.64 4.61
C PRO A 311 5.99 -13.62 5.56
N SER A 312 4.75 -13.39 5.95
CA SER A 312 4.02 -14.25 6.90
C SER A 312 3.92 -15.70 6.42
N LYS A 313 3.97 -15.96 5.11
CA LYS A 313 3.96 -17.31 4.55
C LYS A 313 5.20 -18.13 4.96
N TYR A 314 6.35 -17.48 5.18
CA TYR A 314 7.65 -18.11 5.42
C TYR A 314 8.07 -18.06 6.89
N LEU A 315 7.44 -17.19 7.69
CA LEU A 315 7.75 -16.93 9.09
C LEU A 315 6.78 -17.60 10.05
N GLN A 316 5.69 -18.19 9.53
CA GLN A 316 4.77 -18.94 10.38
C GLN A 316 5.51 -20.17 10.97
N LYS A 317 5.64 -20.19 12.29
CA LYS A 317 5.97 -21.41 13.00
C LYS A 317 4.80 -22.37 12.78
N GLU A 318 5.05 -23.51 12.15
CA GLU A 318 4.05 -24.59 12.08
C GLU A 318 3.65 -24.94 13.53
N ARG A 319 2.48 -24.48 13.94
CA ARG A 319 1.86 -24.98 15.15
C ARG A 319 1.40 -26.41 14.86
N VAL A 320 2.27 -27.36 15.10
CA VAL A 320 1.90 -28.77 15.05
C VAL A 320 0.85 -29.01 16.14
N ILE A 321 -0.41 -29.06 15.75
CA ILE A 321 -1.48 -29.46 16.66
C ILE A 321 -1.35 -30.99 16.81
N LYS A 322 -0.99 -31.43 18.00
CA LYS A 322 -0.86 -32.87 18.30
C LYS A 322 -2.21 -33.55 17.98
N ASN A 323 -2.19 -34.54 17.10
CA ASN A 323 -3.38 -35.20 16.55
C ASN A 323 -4.32 -34.27 15.73
N GLY A 324 -3.83 -33.14 15.25
CA GLY A 324 -4.58 -32.27 14.34
C GLY A 324 -4.79 -32.94 12.99
N VAL A 325 -5.94 -32.64 12.37
CA VAL A 325 -6.23 -33.01 10.98
C VAL A 325 -6.26 -31.74 10.14
N PRO A 326 -5.94 -31.79 8.83
CA PRO A 326 -6.09 -30.65 7.94
C PRO A 326 -7.54 -30.13 7.99
N PHE A 327 -7.73 -28.82 8.15
CA PHE A 327 -9.06 -28.23 8.21
C PHE A 327 -9.88 -28.53 6.95
N GLU A 328 -9.22 -28.61 5.79
CA GLU A 328 -9.81 -29.03 4.52
C GLU A 328 -10.57 -30.36 4.62
N SER A 329 -10.08 -31.31 5.43
CA SER A 329 -10.69 -32.64 5.57
C SER A 329 -12.06 -32.64 6.24
N VAL A 330 -12.41 -31.54 6.92
CA VAL A 330 -13.70 -31.37 7.63
C VAL A 330 -14.62 -30.37 6.93
N ILE A 331 -14.26 -29.92 5.72
CA ILE A 331 -15.06 -29.00 4.92
C ILE A 331 -15.89 -29.80 3.90
N LYS A 332 -17.20 -29.56 3.85
CA LYS A 332 -18.08 -30.06 2.80
C LYS A 332 -18.15 -29.13 1.60
N ASN A 333 -18.24 -27.82 1.86
CA ASN A 333 -18.39 -26.83 0.81
C ASN A 333 -17.90 -25.44 1.28
N ILE A 334 -17.36 -24.64 0.35
CA ILE A 334 -17.02 -23.24 0.57
C ILE A 334 -17.71 -22.41 -0.49
N THR A 335 -18.51 -21.44 -0.05
CA THR A 335 -19.18 -20.50 -0.94
C THR A 335 -18.80 -19.07 -0.54
N ARG A 336 -18.46 -18.23 -1.50
CA ARG A 336 -18.31 -16.80 -1.26
C ARG A 336 -19.69 -16.15 -1.25
N GLY A 337 -19.95 -15.22 -0.33
CA GLY A 337 -21.20 -14.46 -0.28
C GLY A 337 -21.48 -13.63 -1.54
N ALA A 338 -22.70 -13.14 -1.67
CA ALA A 338 -23.18 -12.41 -2.83
C ALA A 338 -22.53 -11.01 -2.97
N GLN A 339 -22.10 -10.68 -4.18
CA GLN A 339 -21.71 -9.32 -4.52
C GLN A 339 -22.92 -8.57 -5.07
N ILE A 340 -23.53 -7.75 -4.24
CA ILE A 340 -24.68 -6.92 -4.59
C ILE A 340 -24.22 -5.46 -4.62
N LYS A 341 -24.61 -4.72 -5.65
CA LYS A 341 -24.35 -3.27 -5.70
C LYS A 341 -25.16 -2.57 -4.62
N ALA A 342 -24.61 -1.52 -4.02
CA ALA A 342 -25.27 -0.76 -2.96
C ALA A 342 -26.66 -0.26 -3.38
N SER A 343 -26.80 0.29 -4.58
CA SER A 343 -28.10 0.74 -5.12
C SER A 343 -29.16 -0.36 -5.18
N VAL A 344 -28.78 -1.59 -5.53
CA VAL A 344 -29.72 -2.74 -5.56
C VAL A 344 -30.05 -3.17 -4.14
N LEU A 345 -29.08 -3.12 -3.22
CA LEU A 345 -29.31 -3.45 -1.83
C LEU A 345 -30.29 -2.46 -1.19
N ASP A 346 -30.10 -1.15 -1.42
CA ASP A 346 -30.97 -0.08 -0.93
C ASP A 346 -32.43 -0.24 -1.39
N GLU A 347 -32.66 -0.76 -2.58
CA GLU A 347 -34.00 -1.04 -3.12
C GLU A 347 -34.72 -2.20 -2.41
N ILE A 348 -33.97 -3.22 -1.99
CA ILE A 348 -34.52 -4.46 -1.42
C ILE A 348 -34.49 -4.52 0.12
N VAL A 349 -33.84 -3.57 0.79
CA VAL A 349 -33.85 -3.46 2.25
C VAL A 349 -35.27 -3.15 2.73
N SER A 350 -35.68 -3.76 3.86
CA SER A 350 -36.98 -3.56 4.51
C SER A 350 -36.81 -2.96 5.88
N ASP A 351 -37.61 -1.95 6.20
CA ASP A 351 -37.74 -1.40 7.55
C ASP A 351 -38.58 -2.31 8.46
N GLU A 352 -39.41 -3.18 7.85
CA GLU A 352 -40.28 -4.13 8.57
C GLU A 352 -39.59 -5.51 8.65
N PRO A 353 -39.75 -6.22 9.78
CA PRO A 353 -39.22 -7.57 9.93
C PRO A 353 -39.77 -8.54 8.88
N THR A 354 -38.87 -9.28 8.26
CA THR A 354 -39.17 -10.36 7.30
C THR A 354 -38.42 -11.62 7.69
N ASN A 355 -38.68 -12.73 6.98
CA ASN A 355 -37.92 -13.96 7.14
C ASN A 355 -36.59 -13.97 6.34
N MET A 356 -36.22 -12.85 5.69
CA MET A 356 -34.99 -12.68 4.94
C MET A 356 -34.14 -11.57 5.52
N GLN A 357 -32.88 -11.89 5.76
CA GLN A 357 -31.91 -10.96 6.36
C GLN A 357 -30.62 -10.92 5.55
N TYR A 358 -29.84 -9.86 5.73
CA TYR A 358 -28.55 -9.65 5.05
C TYR A 358 -27.41 -9.52 6.06
N LEU A 359 -26.42 -10.41 5.96
CA LEU A 359 -25.24 -10.41 6.82
C LEU A 359 -24.09 -9.65 6.16
N MET A 360 -23.69 -8.56 6.78
CA MET A 360 -22.51 -7.78 6.40
C MET A 360 -21.32 -8.11 7.31
N LEU A 361 -20.12 -7.73 6.86
CA LEU A 361 -18.89 -7.89 7.65
C LEU A 361 -18.94 -7.17 9.01
N ALA A 362 -19.62 -6.04 9.09
CA ALA A 362 -19.80 -5.26 10.32
C ALA A 362 -20.60 -6.02 11.40
N ASN A 363 -21.47 -6.94 10.98
CA ASN A 363 -22.31 -7.74 11.87
C ASN A 363 -21.56 -8.95 12.50
N LEU A 364 -20.31 -9.19 12.12
CA LEU A 364 -19.44 -10.17 12.79
C LEU A 364 -18.56 -9.44 13.83
N GLN A 365 -18.81 -9.69 15.10
CA GLN A 365 -18.05 -9.14 16.23
C GLN A 365 -17.87 -10.21 17.31
N ASP A 366 -16.70 -10.28 17.91
CA ASP A 366 -16.41 -11.18 19.04
C ASP A 366 -16.81 -12.65 18.82
N SER A 367 -16.61 -13.15 17.60
CA SER A 367 -17.00 -14.49 17.16
C SER A 367 -18.53 -14.76 17.16
N ILE A 368 -19.33 -13.70 17.15
CA ILE A 368 -20.80 -13.76 17.15
C ILE A 368 -21.33 -12.99 15.93
N ILE A 369 -22.43 -13.49 15.37
CA ILE A 369 -23.22 -12.77 14.39
C ILE A 369 -24.24 -11.92 15.18
N SER A 370 -24.29 -10.61 14.92
CA SER A 370 -25.27 -9.70 15.52
C SER A 370 -26.70 -10.20 15.26
N GLU A 371 -27.57 -10.07 16.26
CA GLU A 371 -28.99 -10.37 16.09
C GLU A 371 -29.70 -9.32 15.21
N ASP A 372 -29.20 -8.08 15.20
CA ASP A 372 -29.76 -6.96 14.43
C ASP A 372 -29.19 -6.97 13.00
N LEU A 373 -29.68 -7.89 12.18
CA LEU A 373 -29.38 -7.89 10.76
C LEU A 373 -30.44 -7.12 9.97
N PRO A 374 -30.06 -6.34 8.95
CA PRO A 374 -31.01 -5.72 8.03
C PRO A 374 -31.94 -6.73 7.40
N TYR A 375 -33.24 -6.42 7.36
CA TYR A 375 -34.23 -7.25 6.69
C TYR A 375 -34.28 -6.94 5.19
N LEU A 376 -34.65 -7.94 4.40
CA LEU A 376 -34.85 -7.80 2.96
C LEU A 376 -36.34 -8.00 2.62
N LYS A 377 -36.90 -7.15 1.74
CA LYS A 377 -38.27 -7.29 1.22
C LYS A 377 -38.43 -8.53 0.35
N GLU A 378 -37.44 -8.73 -0.50
CA GLU A 378 -37.38 -9.81 -1.46
C GLU A 378 -35.94 -10.22 -1.75
N MET A 379 -35.75 -11.38 -2.33
CA MET A 379 -34.45 -11.89 -2.76
C MET A 379 -34.60 -12.64 -4.08
N ASP A 380 -33.88 -12.21 -5.11
CA ASP A 380 -33.83 -12.92 -6.40
C ASP A 380 -33.28 -14.35 -6.18
N SER A 381 -33.90 -15.32 -6.82
CA SER A 381 -33.55 -16.75 -6.73
C SER A 381 -32.08 -17.04 -7.04
N LYS A 382 -31.45 -16.24 -7.90
CA LYS A 382 -29.98 -16.32 -8.18
C LYS A 382 -29.09 -16.14 -6.95
N TYR A 383 -29.60 -15.50 -5.88
CA TYR A 383 -28.88 -15.29 -4.63
C TYR A 383 -29.07 -16.41 -3.60
N GLU A 384 -30.03 -17.34 -3.78
CA GLU A 384 -30.30 -18.40 -2.82
C GLU A 384 -29.07 -19.25 -2.47
N LYS A 385 -28.20 -19.49 -3.45
CA LYS A 385 -26.94 -20.24 -3.26
C LYS A 385 -25.93 -19.54 -2.33
N TYR A 386 -26.14 -18.29 -2.02
CA TYR A 386 -25.31 -17.49 -1.10
C TYR A 386 -25.96 -17.32 0.28
N CYS A 387 -27.10 -17.99 0.51
CA CYS A 387 -27.71 -18.03 1.83
C CYS A 387 -26.93 -18.96 2.75
N ILE A 388 -26.80 -18.53 3.98
CA ILE A 388 -26.09 -19.28 5.02
C ILE A 388 -26.96 -20.41 5.52
N LYS A 389 -26.42 -21.62 5.55
CA LYS A 389 -27.08 -22.77 6.21
C LYS A 389 -26.82 -22.71 7.70
N ASN A 390 -27.76 -23.23 8.49
CA ASN A 390 -27.54 -23.33 9.92
C ASN A 390 -26.25 -24.11 10.25
N ARG A 391 -25.52 -23.68 11.28
CA ARG A 391 -24.26 -24.26 11.74
C ARG A 391 -23.09 -24.14 10.76
N SER A 392 -23.20 -23.32 9.69
CA SER A 392 -22.06 -22.98 8.84
C SER A 392 -21.10 -22.06 9.57
N LEU A 393 -19.81 -22.23 9.35
CA LEU A 393 -18.79 -21.28 9.76
C LEU A 393 -18.74 -20.13 8.75
N VAL A 394 -18.90 -18.91 9.22
CA VAL A 394 -18.79 -17.68 8.42
C VAL A 394 -17.47 -17.01 8.75
N ILE A 395 -16.67 -16.69 7.72
CA ILE A 395 -15.33 -16.08 7.88
C ILE A 395 -15.22 -14.82 7.03
N SER A 396 -14.62 -13.79 7.58
CA SER A 396 -14.29 -12.57 6.84
C SER A 396 -13.21 -12.82 5.78
N LYS A 397 -13.35 -12.15 4.61
CA LYS A 397 -12.45 -12.40 3.48
C LYS A 397 -11.10 -11.66 3.58
N ASN A 398 -11.07 -10.38 3.73
CA ASN A 398 -9.87 -9.56 3.50
C ASN A 398 -9.61 -8.60 4.66
N ILE A 399 -9.72 -9.07 5.90
CA ILE A 399 -9.39 -8.27 7.07
C ILE A 399 -8.47 -9.02 8.04
N SER A 400 -7.68 -8.29 8.79
CA SER A 400 -6.87 -8.79 9.89
C SER A 400 -7.20 -7.96 11.14
N PRO A 401 -7.46 -8.59 12.28
CA PRO A 401 -7.61 -10.04 12.48
C PRO A 401 -8.83 -10.60 11.75
N VAL A 402 -8.75 -11.87 11.39
CA VAL A 402 -9.86 -12.58 10.75
C VAL A 402 -11.05 -12.63 11.70
N LYS A 403 -12.22 -12.19 11.23
CA LYS A 403 -13.48 -12.35 11.98
C LYS A 403 -14.14 -13.65 11.54
N MET A 404 -14.66 -14.41 12.49
CA MET A 404 -15.36 -15.65 12.23
C MET A 404 -16.48 -15.87 13.24
N ALA A 405 -17.54 -16.58 12.83
CA ALA A 405 -18.62 -16.99 13.73
C ALA A 405 -19.33 -18.22 13.17
N ILE A 406 -19.93 -19.03 14.05
CA ILE A 406 -20.86 -20.09 13.64
C ILE A 406 -22.25 -19.49 13.50
N ALA A 407 -22.89 -19.74 12.36
CA ALA A 407 -24.20 -19.20 12.08
C ALA A 407 -25.31 -20.02 12.77
N SER A 408 -26.21 -19.31 13.44
CA SER A 408 -27.47 -19.86 13.94
C SER A 408 -28.60 -19.31 13.08
N VAL A 409 -29.17 -20.15 12.21
CA VAL A 409 -30.27 -19.77 11.31
C VAL A 409 -31.54 -20.47 11.77
N LYS A 410 -32.56 -19.69 12.13
CA LYS A 410 -33.87 -20.21 12.52
C LYS A 410 -34.56 -20.87 11.32
N GLU A 411 -35.31 -21.91 11.59
CA GLU A 411 -36.11 -22.59 10.56
C GLU A 411 -37.09 -21.62 9.86
N GLY A 412 -37.13 -21.67 8.55
CA GLY A 412 -37.91 -20.75 7.70
C GLY A 412 -37.27 -19.42 7.40
N ASN A 413 -36.14 -19.06 8.04
CA ASN A 413 -35.41 -17.83 7.78
C ASN A 413 -34.29 -18.06 6.76
N LYS A 414 -33.99 -17.01 6.00
CA LYS A 414 -32.87 -16.97 5.05
C LYS A 414 -31.95 -15.82 5.42
N ILE A 415 -30.67 -16.08 5.56
CA ILE A 415 -29.63 -15.04 5.79
C ILE A 415 -28.70 -15.03 4.58
N LEU A 416 -28.76 -13.98 3.79
CA LEU A 416 -27.90 -13.76 2.63
C LEU A 416 -26.56 -13.16 3.06
N ALA A 417 -25.46 -13.81 2.73
CA ALA A 417 -24.12 -13.30 3.09
C ALA A 417 -23.57 -12.32 2.08
N ASN A 418 -22.93 -11.25 2.56
CA ASN A 418 -22.19 -10.28 1.78
C ASN A 418 -20.94 -10.89 1.11
N GLY A 419 -20.56 -10.41 -0.06
CA GLY A 419 -19.40 -10.88 -0.84
C GLY A 419 -18.02 -10.69 -0.17
N ASN A 420 -17.96 -10.07 1.01
CA ASN A 420 -16.75 -9.98 1.85
C ASN A 420 -16.68 -11.12 2.90
N LEU A 421 -17.56 -12.09 2.79
CA LEU A 421 -17.65 -13.25 3.66
C LEU A 421 -17.50 -14.55 2.87
N TYR A 422 -16.90 -15.56 3.48
CA TYR A 422 -16.98 -16.95 3.07
C TYR A 422 -17.93 -17.70 3.99
N ILE A 423 -18.74 -18.56 3.39
CA ILE A 423 -19.65 -19.50 4.06
C ILE A 423 -19.01 -20.88 3.92
N ILE A 424 -18.68 -21.53 5.01
CA ILE A 424 -18.04 -22.83 5.05
C ILE A 424 -19.01 -23.83 5.69
N GLU A 425 -19.49 -24.76 4.89
CA GLU A 425 -20.28 -25.87 5.38
C GLU A 425 -19.34 -26.95 5.91
N LEU A 426 -19.47 -27.25 7.20
CA LEU A 426 -18.63 -28.24 7.87
C LEU A 426 -19.23 -29.66 7.76
N ASP A 427 -18.38 -30.67 7.77
CA ASP A 427 -18.76 -32.07 7.85
C ASP A 427 -19.01 -32.43 9.33
N GLU A 428 -20.25 -32.38 9.74
CA GLU A 428 -20.68 -32.59 11.13
C GLU A 428 -20.46 -34.04 11.62
N ASP A 429 -20.23 -34.99 10.70
CA ASP A 429 -19.82 -36.35 11.07
C ASP A 429 -18.33 -36.39 11.56
N LYS A 430 -17.56 -35.36 11.22
CA LYS A 430 -16.13 -35.28 11.54
C LYS A 430 -15.77 -34.18 12.56
N ILE A 431 -16.54 -33.11 12.63
CA ILE A 431 -16.29 -31.98 13.52
C ILE A 431 -17.58 -31.41 14.08
N ASN A 432 -17.60 -31.12 15.37
CA ASN A 432 -18.66 -30.28 15.94
C ASN A 432 -18.35 -28.80 15.64
N PRO A 433 -19.28 -28.06 15.00
CA PRO A 433 -19.09 -26.65 14.72
C PRO A 433 -18.94 -25.74 15.95
N TYR A 434 -19.43 -26.16 17.11
CA TYR A 434 -19.37 -25.41 18.39
C TYR A 434 -18.24 -25.84 19.30
#